data_8581cad5d097c4a327c20cb51bb9908a
#
_entry.id   8581cad5d097c4a327c20cb51bb9908a
#
_cell.length_a   1.000
_cell.length_b   1.000
_cell.length_c   1.000
_cell.angle_alpha   90.00
_cell.angle_beta   90.00
_cell.angle_gamma   90.00
#
_symmetry.space_group_name_H-M   'P 1'
#
loop_
_entity.id
_entity.type
_entity.pdbx_description
1 polymer ?
#
loop_
_entity_poly.entity_id
_entity_poly.type
_entity_poly.pdbx_seq_one_letter_code
_entity_poly.pdbx_strand_id
1 'polypeptide(L)'
;MGLFRIALALLALAAPVPETPAPPERPVVEYRPAHAELRYTFGGAAPIRRIRPGTRLVSWSEDCYDGAVTRPDQLPTKVIPPGHDNPQTGPFFVEGAEPGDTLAIRIEKLEPARDVGISSFFPGFGALNGTDRTAVLGAELPETVWFYEIDRVRGTARTRSRDGKFAWEVPLAPFLGCLGVAPSGGEVRSTVVPDNFGGNMDCPEVRAGNTVYLGVRVPGALFSFGDGHYAMGDGEIIGTAVEGAMNVTLTVDLVKGRETPWPRIENAEWMMSVGAGRPLEDAARVAFKDMITWVREKTGLAEMDAYEFVSQNARAPITQMVDPQYTVLVRIPKSRLPVAFAAAPAGR
;
A
#
# COMPACT_ATOMS: atom_id res chain seq x y z
N MET A 1 74.44 28.97 -35.33
CA MET A 1 74.46 27.88 -34.36
C MET A 1 73.05 27.83 -33.73
N GLY A 2 72.20 26.97 -34.25
CA GLY A 2 70.81 26.85 -33.82
C GLY A 2 70.65 25.51 -33.04
N LEU A 3 70.22 25.61 -31.80
CA LEU A 3 69.90 24.43 -30.94
C LEU A 3 68.47 23.98 -31.19
N PHE A 4 68.30 22.82 -31.77
CA PHE A 4 67.01 22.08 -31.84
C PHE A 4 66.76 21.45 -30.46
N ARG A 5 65.63 21.84 -29.79
CA ARG A 5 65.08 21.12 -28.65
C ARG A 5 64.05 20.13 -29.13
N ILE A 6 64.36 18.84 -28.94
CA ILE A 6 63.42 17.72 -29.15
C ILE A 6 62.58 17.59 -27.91
N ALA A 7 61.25 17.80 -28.01
CA ALA A 7 60.33 17.52 -26.91
C ALA A 7 59.83 16.07 -27.02
N LEU A 8 60.18 15.25 -26.03
CA LEU A 8 59.70 13.87 -25.88
C LEU A 8 58.31 13.93 -25.26
N ALA A 9 57.27 13.57 -26.00
CA ALA A 9 55.91 13.41 -25.48
C ALA A 9 55.80 12.00 -24.88
N LEU A 10 55.65 11.89 -23.54
CA LEU A 10 55.28 10.65 -22.88
C LEU A 10 53.75 10.44 -23.10
N LEU A 11 53.39 9.44 -23.89
CA LEU A 11 52.07 8.88 -23.90
C LEU A 11 51.87 8.01 -22.64
N ALA A 12 51.09 8.48 -21.67
CA ALA A 12 50.63 7.67 -20.55
C ALA A 12 49.47 6.78 -21.06
N LEU A 13 49.72 5.48 -21.17
CA LEU A 13 48.65 4.50 -21.37
C LEU A 13 47.81 4.45 -20.10
N ALA A 14 46.57 4.92 -20.18
CA ALA A 14 45.58 4.73 -19.13
C ALA A 14 45.21 3.24 -19.03
N ALA A 15 45.40 2.64 -17.86
CA ALA A 15 44.95 1.27 -17.64
C ALA A 15 43.42 1.22 -17.74
N PRO A 16 42.84 0.14 -18.27
CA PRO A 16 41.39 -0.02 -18.35
C PRO A 16 40.80 -0.05 -16.92
N VAL A 17 39.81 0.80 -16.69
CA VAL A 17 39.01 0.77 -15.45
C VAL A 17 38.26 -0.57 -15.45
N PRO A 18 38.34 -1.37 -14.36
CA PRO A 18 37.60 -2.63 -14.31
C PRO A 18 36.09 -2.33 -14.39
N GLU A 19 35.43 -2.96 -15.35
CA GLU A 19 33.97 -2.92 -15.46
C GLU A 19 33.36 -3.48 -14.17
N THR A 20 32.55 -2.66 -13.53
CA THR A 20 31.73 -3.13 -12.41
C THR A 20 30.77 -4.21 -12.94
N PRO A 21 30.77 -5.43 -12.37
CA PRO A 21 29.88 -6.47 -12.82
C PRO A 21 28.42 -5.98 -12.80
N ALA A 22 27.69 -6.25 -13.86
CA ALA A 22 26.27 -5.91 -13.92
C ALA A 22 25.54 -6.53 -12.72
N PRO A 23 24.63 -5.81 -12.06
CA PRO A 23 23.86 -6.38 -10.96
C PRO A 23 23.15 -7.65 -11.43
N PRO A 24 23.06 -8.69 -10.56
CA PRO A 24 22.42 -9.94 -10.93
C PRO A 24 21.00 -9.70 -11.42
N GLU A 25 20.63 -10.37 -12.48
CA GLU A 25 19.29 -10.28 -13.07
C GLU A 25 18.25 -10.69 -12.03
N ARG A 26 17.25 -9.82 -11.78
CA ARG A 26 16.22 -10.06 -10.79
C ARG A 26 15.30 -11.19 -11.25
N PRO A 27 14.95 -12.15 -10.38
CA PRO A 27 13.96 -13.17 -10.75
C PRO A 27 12.64 -12.51 -11.13
N VAL A 28 12.05 -12.91 -12.25
CA VAL A 28 10.72 -12.48 -12.66
C VAL A 28 9.76 -13.65 -12.49
N VAL A 29 8.65 -13.41 -11.82
CA VAL A 29 7.57 -14.38 -11.65
C VAL A 29 6.30 -13.77 -12.22
N GLU A 30 5.76 -14.41 -13.26
CA GLU A 30 4.44 -14.10 -13.78
C GLU A 30 3.44 -15.09 -13.17
N TYR A 31 2.39 -14.56 -12.56
CA TYR A 31 1.37 -15.36 -11.91
C TYR A 31 0.01 -14.67 -11.95
N ARG A 32 -0.96 -15.32 -12.57
CA ARG A 32 -2.36 -14.93 -12.53
C ARG A 32 -3.15 -16.02 -11.83
N PRO A 33 -3.79 -15.75 -10.68
CA PRO A 33 -4.58 -16.77 -9.99
C PRO A 33 -5.79 -17.18 -10.83
N ALA A 34 -6.16 -18.45 -10.77
CA ALA A 34 -7.51 -18.86 -11.09
C ALA A 34 -8.44 -18.42 -9.95
N HIS A 35 -9.72 -18.24 -10.21
CA HIS A 35 -10.68 -17.78 -9.20
C HIS A 35 -10.67 -18.67 -7.93
N ALA A 36 -10.57 -19.98 -8.07
CA ALA A 36 -10.49 -20.92 -6.96
C ALA A 36 -9.20 -20.80 -6.10
N GLU A 37 -8.19 -20.08 -6.58
CA GLU A 37 -6.94 -19.82 -5.87
C GLU A 37 -6.99 -18.53 -5.06
N LEU A 38 -8.02 -17.69 -5.25
CA LEU A 38 -8.21 -16.48 -4.46
C LEU A 38 -8.46 -16.82 -2.99
N ARG A 39 -8.07 -15.92 -2.11
CA ARG A 39 -8.20 -16.09 -0.64
C ARG A 39 -8.93 -14.88 -0.06
N TYR A 40 -9.71 -15.15 0.99
CA TYR A 40 -10.54 -14.14 1.66
C TYR A 40 -10.07 -13.90 3.10
N THR A 41 -8.86 -14.39 3.40
CA THR A 41 -8.24 -14.20 4.72
C THR A 41 -6.74 -13.94 4.61
N PHE A 42 -6.22 -13.14 5.53
CA PHE A 42 -4.80 -13.10 5.86
C PHE A 42 -4.52 -14.17 6.92
N GLY A 43 -3.57 -15.06 6.64
CA GLY A 43 -3.32 -16.26 7.46
C GLY A 43 -4.24 -17.44 7.12
N GLY A 44 -3.94 -18.61 7.69
CA GLY A 44 -4.74 -19.84 7.57
C GLY A 44 -4.62 -20.61 6.25
N ALA A 45 -4.11 -19.98 5.18
CA ALA A 45 -3.96 -20.62 3.88
C ALA A 45 -2.51 -21.07 3.61
N ALA A 46 -2.37 -22.21 2.92
CA ALA A 46 -1.07 -22.61 2.39
C ALA A 46 -0.61 -21.67 1.28
N PRO A 47 0.72 -21.43 1.13
CA PRO A 47 1.24 -20.57 0.09
C PRO A 47 0.96 -21.13 -1.31
N ILE A 48 0.51 -20.27 -2.21
CA ILE A 48 0.29 -20.63 -3.63
C ILE A 48 1.61 -20.75 -4.38
N ARG A 49 2.65 -20.03 -3.96
CA ARG A 49 3.98 -20.05 -4.58
C ARG A 49 5.05 -19.57 -3.60
N ARG A 50 6.27 -20.05 -3.81
CA ARG A 50 7.48 -19.57 -3.13
C ARG A 50 8.20 -18.61 -4.07
N ILE A 51 8.68 -17.48 -3.53
CA ILE A 51 9.45 -16.46 -4.25
C ILE A 51 10.71 -16.09 -3.47
N ARG A 52 11.77 -15.69 -4.17
CA ARG A 52 13.01 -15.21 -3.54
C ARG A 52 12.94 -13.71 -3.28
N PRO A 53 13.64 -13.19 -2.28
CA PRO A 53 13.87 -11.75 -2.15
C PRO A 53 14.42 -11.16 -3.46
N GLY A 54 13.99 -9.95 -3.81
CA GLY A 54 14.30 -9.27 -5.06
C GLY A 54 13.45 -9.72 -6.25
N THR A 55 12.49 -10.65 -6.07
CA THR A 55 11.59 -11.08 -7.14
C THR A 55 10.71 -9.95 -7.63
N ARG A 56 10.70 -9.76 -8.95
CA ARG A 56 9.72 -8.95 -9.67
C ARG A 56 8.50 -9.81 -9.99
N LEU A 57 7.39 -9.54 -9.31
CA LEU A 57 6.12 -10.26 -9.47
C LEU A 57 5.21 -9.47 -10.41
N VAL A 58 4.85 -10.08 -11.54
CA VAL A 58 3.82 -9.57 -12.46
C VAL A 58 2.57 -10.40 -12.26
N SER A 59 1.50 -9.76 -11.82
CA SER A 59 0.31 -10.48 -11.36
C SER A 59 -0.98 -9.68 -11.59
N TRP A 60 -2.05 -10.10 -10.94
CA TRP A 60 -3.38 -9.56 -11.11
C TRP A 60 -4.18 -9.74 -9.81
N SER A 61 -5.15 -8.87 -9.54
CA SER A 61 -6.14 -9.05 -8.49
C SER A 61 -7.56 -8.92 -9.05
N GLU A 62 -8.52 -9.62 -8.43
CA GLU A 62 -9.94 -9.42 -8.67
C GLU A 62 -10.40 -8.11 -7.98
N ASP A 63 -11.62 -7.64 -8.31
CA ASP A 63 -12.27 -6.56 -7.59
C ASP A 63 -12.82 -7.03 -6.22
N CYS A 64 -13.15 -6.08 -5.33
CA CYS A 64 -13.62 -6.38 -3.98
C CYS A 64 -14.95 -7.16 -3.96
N TYR A 65 -15.69 -7.17 -5.06
CA TYR A 65 -16.97 -7.88 -5.20
C TYR A 65 -16.81 -9.32 -5.72
N ASP A 66 -15.60 -9.88 -5.74
CA ASP A 66 -15.30 -11.22 -6.28
C ASP A 66 -15.72 -11.40 -7.76
N GLY A 67 -15.78 -10.29 -8.53
CA GLY A 67 -16.27 -10.27 -9.90
C GLY A 67 -17.79 -10.52 -10.04
N ALA A 68 -18.53 -10.58 -8.94
CA ALA A 68 -19.94 -10.95 -8.93
C ALA A 68 -20.88 -9.80 -9.38
N VAL A 69 -20.48 -8.55 -9.16
CA VAL A 69 -21.27 -7.39 -9.56
C VAL A 69 -20.92 -6.99 -10.99
N THR A 70 -21.77 -7.33 -11.94
CA THR A 70 -21.53 -7.11 -13.38
C THR A 70 -22.55 -6.18 -14.03
N ARG A 71 -23.61 -5.82 -13.32
CA ARG A 71 -24.70 -4.95 -13.81
C ARG A 71 -25.19 -4.01 -12.70
N PRO A 72 -25.68 -2.80 -13.06
CA PRO A 72 -26.13 -1.80 -12.09
C PRO A 72 -27.34 -2.18 -11.22
N ASP A 73 -28.08 -3.22 -11.61
CA ASP A 73 -29.23 -3.77 -10.87
C ASP A 73 -28.86 -4.89 -9.90
N GLN A 74 -27.62 -5.33 -9.91
CA GLN A 74 -27.10 -6.32 -8.95
C GLN A 74 -26.62 -5.62 -7.68
N LEU A 75 -27.21 -6.00 -6.56
CA LEU A 75 -26.84 -5.48 -5.26
C LEU A 75 -25.76 -6.41 -4.64
N PRO A 76 -24.62 -5.89 -4.18
CA PRO A 76 -23.55 -6.67 -3.57
C PRO A 76 -24.04 -7.69 -2.53
N THR A 77 -24.91 -7.27 -1.59
CA THR A 77 -25.47 -8.15 -0.54
C THR A 77 -26.31 -9.33 -1.08
N LYS A 78 -26.65 -9.33 -2.36
CA LYS A 78 -27.46 -10.38 -3.01
C LYS A 78 -26.67 -11.30 -3.92
N VAL A 79 -25.51 -10.84 -4.38
CA VAL A 79 -24.74 -11.58 -5.40
C VAL A 79 -23.38 -12.06 -4.88
N ILE A 80 -22.79 -11.40 -3.88
CA ILE A 80 -21.53 -11.86 -3.28
C ILE A 80 -21.84 -12.98 -2.28
N PRO A 81 -21.20 -14.14 -2.40
CA PRO A 81 -21.31 -15.18 -1.36
C PRO A 81 -20.80 -14.68 -0.01
N PRO A 82 -21.42 -15.06 1.10
CA PRO A 82 -20.92 -14.66 2.43
C PRO A 82 -19.44 -14.99 2.65
N GLY A 83 -18.65 -14.00 3.05
CA GLY A 83 -17.23 -14.14 3.30
C GLY A 83 -16.34 -14.13 2.04
N HIS A 84 -16.89 -13.75 0.88
CA HIS A 84 -16.16 -13.61 -0.38
C HIS A 84 -15.85 -12.14 -0.71
N ASP A 85 -15.83 -11.26 0.28
CA ASP A 85 -15.42 -9.87 0.11
C ASP A 85 -13.90 -9.77 0.01
N ASN A 86 -13.40 -8.83 -0.77
CA ASN A 86 -11.98 -8.51 -0.96
C ASN A 86 -11.07 -9.72 -1.23
N PRO A 87 -11.28 -10.45 -2.35
CA PRO A 87 -10.46 -11.58 -2.71
C PRO A 87 -8.98 -11.18 -2.91
N GLN A 88 -8.07 -11.98 -2.39
CA GLN A 88 -6.63 -11.74 -2.42
C GLN A 88 -5.90 -12.69 -3.34
N THR A 89 -4.91 -12.17 -4.05
CA THR A 89 -3.89 -12.95 -4.75
C THR A 89 -2.75 -13.26 -3.79
N GLY A 90 -2.53 -14.54 -3.52
CA GLY A 90 -1.59 -15.03 -2.51
C GLY A 90 -2.15 -16.20 -1.72
N PRO A 91 -1.51 -16.57 -0.58
CA PRO A 91 -0.28 -15.98 -0.08
C PRO A 91 0.98 -16.50 -0.81
N PHE A 92 1.95 -15.60 -0.99
CA PHE A 92 3.29 -15.94 -1.46
C PHE A 92 4.22 -16.19 -0.27
N PHE A 93 4.97 -17.28 -0.31
CA PHE A 93 6.03 -17.55 0.67
C PHE A 93 7.33 -16.89 0.21
N VAL A 94 7.84 -15.92 0.96
CA VAL A 94 9.12 -15.26 0.68
C VAL A 94 10.25 -16.05 1.34
N GLU A 95 11.15 -16.61 0.53
CA GLU A 95 12.24 -17.47 1.02
C GLU A 95 13.16 -16.69 1.98
N GLY A 96 13.47 -17.31 3.12
CA GLY A 96 14.33 -16.74 4.15
C GLY A 96 13.69 -15.63 5.00
N ALA A 97 12.43 -15.29 4.79
CA ALA A 97 11.73 -14.35 5.65
C ALA A 97 11.35 -15.01 6.99
N GLU A 98 11.75 -14.39 8.10
CA GLU A 98 11.51 -14.86 9.46
C GLU A 98 10.90 -13.75 10.31
N PRO A 99 10.15 -14.07 11.37
CA PRO A 99 9.67 -13.08 12.32
C PRO A 99 10.79 -12.16 12.83
N GLY A 100 10.54 -10.84 12.83
CA GLY A 100 11.55 -9.83 13.14
C GLY A 100 12.26 -9.24 11.92
N ASP A 101 12.00 -9.77 10.73
CA ASP A 101 12.40 -9.16 9.46
C ASP A 101 11.31 -8.20 8.96
N THR A 102 11.60 -7.51 7.87
CA THR A 102 10.64 -6.65 7.16
C THR A 102 10.62 -6.99 5.67
N LEU A 103 9.43 -7.19 5.09
CA LEU A 103 9.27 -7.14 3.64
C LEU A 103 9.33 -5.70 3.15
N ALA A 104 10.08 -5.45 2.08
CA ALA A 104 10.09 -4.20 1.34
C ALA A 104 9.43 -4.45 -0.03
N ILE A 105 8.20 -3.98 -0.20
CA ILE A 105 7.39 -4.21 -1.39
C ILE A 105 7.35 -2.93 -2.19
N ARG A 106 8.13 -2.87 -3.26
CA ARG A 106 8.10 -1.74 -4.20
C ARG A 106 6.97 -1.95 -5.20
N ILE A 107 6.04 -1.02 -5.24
CA ILE A 107 4.98 -1.02 -6.23
C ILE A 107 5.51 -0.34 -7.49
N GLU A 108 5.69 -1.11 -8.57
CA GLU A 108 6.23 -0.61 -9.82
C GLU A 108 5.13 -0.09 -10.74
N LYS A 109 4.01 -0.83 -10.83
CA LYS A 109 2.93 -0.51 -11.75
C LYS A 109 1.60 -1.06 -11.26
N LEU A 110 0.57 -0.24 -11.35
CA LEU A 110 -0.84 -0.60 -11.11
C LEU A 110 -1.66 -0.04 -12.26
N GLU A 111 -2.44 -0.88 -12.91
CA GLU A 111 -3.30 -0.48 -14.02
C GLU A 111 -4.67 -1.12 -13.90
N PRO A 112 -5.75 -0.35 -14.13
CA PRO A 112 -7.07 -0.93 -14.27
C PRO A 112 -7.05 -2.13 -15.23
N ALA A 113 -7.54 -3.28 -14.79
CA ALA A 113 -7.60 -4.48 -15.65
C ALA A 113 -8.87 -4.54 -16.49
N ARG A 114 -9.88 -3.72 -16.14
CA ARG A 114 -11.18 -3.61 -16.84
C ARG A 114 -11.45 -2.15 -17.21
N ASP A 115 -12.33 -1.92 -18.18
CA ASP A 115 -12.78 -0.59 -18.60
C ASP A 115 -14.01 -0.11 -17.81
N VAL A 116 -14.31 -0.79 -16.72
CA VAL A 116 -15.40 -0.50 -15.79
C VAL A 116 -14.87 -0.55 -14.37
N GLY A 117 -15.23 0.46 -13.58
CA GLY A 117 -15.09 0.48 -12.13
C GLY A 117 -16.44 0.50 -11.46
N ILE A 118 -16.53 0.04 -10.22
CA ILE A 118 -17.77 -0.10 -9.48
C ILE A 118 -17.60 0.58 -8.13
N SER A 119 -18.57 1.36 -7.70
CA SER A 119 -18.68 1.84 -6.33
C SER A 119 -20.06 1.48 -5.79
N SER A 120 -20.15 1.18 -4.51
CA SER A 120 -21.40 0.83 -3.89
C SER A 120 -21.53 1.36 -2.48
N PHE A 121 -22.76 1.48 -2.05
CA PHE A 121 -23.12 1.59 -0.64
C PHE A 121 -23.97 0.38 -0.28
N PHE A 122 -23.66 -0.26 0.82
CA PHE A 122 -24.51 -1.31 1.39
C PHE A 122 -24.80 -1.06 2.86
N PRO A 123 -25.99 -1.49 3.35
CA PRO A 123 -26.44 -1.22 4.72
C PRO A 123 -25.47 -1.76 5.77
N GLY A 124 -25.28 -0.99 6.84
CA GLY A 124 -24.35 -1.34 7.91
C GLY A 124 -22.88 -1.04 7.60
N PHE A 125 -22.53 -0.61 6.39
CA PHE A 125 -21.20 -0.23 5.97
C PHE A 125 -21.21 1.19 5.40
N GLY A 126 -20.14 1.96 5.60
CA GLY A 126 -20.09 3.38 5.23
C GLY A 126 -20.13 4.31 6.45
N ALA A 127 -19.36 5.40 6.37
CA ALA A 127 -19.09 6.30 7.51
C ALA A 127 -20.32 7.05 8.02
N LEU A 128 -21.31 7.31 7.17
CA LEU A 128 -22.50 8.10 7.49
C LEU A 128 -23.75 7.25 7.70
N ASN A 129 -23.60 5.95 7.79
CA ASN A 129 -24.68 5.01 8.10
C ASN A 129 -24.48 4.37 9.46
N GLY A 130 -25.55 3.84 10.06
CA GLY A 130 -25.45 3.00 11.25
C GLY A 130 -24.64 1.74 10.95
N THR A 131 -23.76 1.39 11.84
CA THR A 131 -23.00 0.15 11.79
C THR A 131 -23.44 -0.76 12.94
N ASP A 132 -23.01 -2.00 12.94
CA ASP A 132 -23.19 -2.94 14.07
C ASP A 132 -22.65 -2.43 15.42
N ARG A 133 -21.79 -1.40 15.37
CA ARG A 133 -21.14 -0.79 16.54
C ARG A 133 -21.65 0.62 16.87
N THR A 134 -22.48 1.19 16.01
CA THR A 134 -23.01 2.55 16.18
C THR A 134 -24.52 2.50 16.27
N ALA A 135 -25.06 2.82 17.44
CA ALA A 135 -26.50 2.95 17.61
C ALA A 135 -27.00 4.21 16.88
N VAL A 136 -27.94 4.04 15.97
CA VAL A 136 -28.59 5.14 15.24
C VAL A 136 -30.09 4.97 15.30
N LEU A 137 -30.78 6.11 15.34
CA LEU A 137 -32.24 6.19 15.16
C LEU A 137 -32.51 6.74 13.76
N GLY A 138 -33.07 5.93 12.90
CA GLY A 138 -33.40 6.34 11.53
C GLY A 138 -33.52 5.16 10.59
N ALA A 139 -34.04 5.42 9.39
CA ALA A 139 -34.08 4.43 8.34
C ALA A 139 -32.66 4.20 7.79
N GLU A 140 -32.35 2.96 7.46
CA GLU A 140 -31.13 2.63 6.72
C GLU A 140 -31.16 3.30 5.36
N LEU A 141 -29.98 3.75 4.91
CA LEU A 141 -29.80 4.21 3.55
C LEU A 141 -29.94 3.03 2.56
N PRO A 142 -30.52 3.24 1.37
CA PRO A 142 -30.75 2.16 0.43
C PRO A 142 -29.44 1.69 -0.20
N GLU A 143 -29.23 0.38 -0.27
CA GLU A 143 -28.13 -0.22 -1.01
C GLU A 143 -28.15 0.30 -2.45
N THR A 144 -26.99 0.76 -2.92
CA THR A 144 -26.88 1.47 -4.19
C THR A 144 -25.56 1.17 -4.87
N VAL A 145 -25.58 1.02 -6.19
CA VAL A 145 -24.40 0.71 -7.01
C VAL A 145 -24.24 1.77 -8.10
N TRP A 146 -23.01 2.18 -8.34
CA TRP A 146 -22.61 3.06 -9.44
C TRP A 146 -21.55 2.39 -10.29
N PHE A 147 -21.73 2.41 -11.60
CA PHE A 147 -20.74 1.96 -12.57
C PHE A 147 -20.01 3.16 -13.13
N TYR A 148 -18.70 3.06 -13.19
CA TYR A 148 -17.80 4.06 -13.74
C TYR A 148 -17.20 3.54 -15.05
N GLU A 149 -17.34 4.31 -16.12
CA GLU A 149 -16.61 4.10 -17.36
C GLU A 149 -15.16 4.59 -17.19
N ILE A 150 -14.20 3.73 -17.51
CA ILE A 150 -12.77 4.00 -17.33
C ILE A 150 -12.16 4.44 -18.65
N ASP A 151 -11.74 5.69 -18.73
CA ASP A 151 -10.98 6.24 -19.84
C ASP A 151 -9.49 6.26 -19.50
N ARG A 152 -8.75 5.24 -19.96
CA ARG A 152 -7.32 5.13 -19.70
C ARG A 152 -6.49 6.16 -20.47
N VAL A 153 -7.00 6.68 -21.58
CA VAL A 153 -6.31 7.70 -22.40
C VAL A 153 -6.38 9.06 -21.72
N ARG A 154 -7.58 9.40 -21.21
CA ARG A 154 -7.78 10.64 -20.44
C ARG A 154 -7.34 10.52 -18.98
N GLY A 155 -7.17 9.29 -18.48
CA GLY A 155 -6.84 9.05 -17.08
C GLY A 155 -8.00 9.37 -16.13
N THR A 156 -9.23 9.03 -16.49
CA THR A 156 -10.44 9.39 -15.73
C THR A 156 -11.42 8.23 -15.58
N ALA A 157 -12.22 8.27 -14.51
CA ALA A 157 -13.36 7.41 -14.28
C ALA A 157 -14.64 8.27 -14.24
N ARG A 158 -15.64 7.94 -15.06
CA ARG A 158 -16.86 8.73 -15.23
C ARG A 158 -18.11 7.92 -14.88
N THR A 159 -19.04 8.56 -14.17
CA THR A 159 -20.35 7.97 -13.87
C THR A 159 -21.48 9.01 -13.99
N ARG A 160 -22.70 8.55 -13.71
CA ARG A 160 -23.92 9.39 -13.71
C ARG A 160 -24.71 9.19 -12.42
N SER A 161 -25.47 10.24 -12.04
CA SER A 161 -26.46 10.13 -10.98
C SER A 161 -27.51 9.07 -11.31
N ARG A 162 -28.14 8.50 -10.29
CA ARG A 162 -29.16 7.45 -10.43
C ARG A 162 -30.36 7.90 -11.29
N ASP A 163 -30.72 9.17 -11.26
CA ASP A 163 -31.77 9.76 -12.09
C ASP A 163 -31.28 10.19 -13.49
N GLY A 164 -30.00 9.99 -13.79
CA GLY A 164 -29.37 10.28 -15.07
C GLY A 164 -29.18 11.78 -15.40
N LYS A 165 -29.55 12.70 -14.48
CA LYS A 165 -29.52 14.13 -14.75
C LYS A 165 -28.14 14.76 -14.63
N PHE A 166 -27.27 14.16 -13.84
CA PHE A 166 -25.92 14.65 -13.59
C PHE A 166 -24.88 13.60 -13.96
N ALA A 167 -23.72 14.07 -14.35
CA ALA A 167 -22.54 13.22 -14.54
C ALA A 167 -21.37 13.88 -13.83
N TRP A 168 -20.44 13.05 -13.31
CA TRP A 168 -19.18 13.53 -12.78
C TRP A 168 -18.07 12.61 -13.22
N GLU A 169 -16.86 13.13 -13.11
CA GLU A 169 -15.63 12.46 -13.49
C GLU A 169 -14.59 12.65 -12.38
N VAL A 170 -13.82 11.64 -12.10
CA VAL A 170 -12.71 11.67 -11.15
C VAL A 170 -11.42 11.23 -11.84
N PRO A 171 -10.24 11.79 -11.50
CA PRO A 171 -8.98 11.33 -12.05
C PRO A 171 -8.68 9.91 -11.55
N LEU A 172 -8.08 9.09 -12.43
CA LEU A 172 -7.55 7.78 -12.03
C LEU A 172 -6.30 7.99 -11.16
N ALA A 173 -6.29 7.33 -10.02
CA ALA A 173 -5.17 7.28 -9.08
C ALA A 173 -5.07 5.84 -8.51
N PRO A 174 -4.68 4.85 -9.33
CA PRO A 174 -4.75 3.45 -8.94
C PRO A 174 -3.87 3.11 -7.75
N PHE A 175 -4.43 2.36 -6.79
CA PHE A 175 -3.70 1.82 -5.64
C PHE A 175 -4.30 0.47 -5.20
N LEU A 176 -3.64 -0.23 -4.28
CA LEU A 176 -4.16 -1.45 -3.66
C LEU A 176 -4.75 -1.11 -2.29
N GLY A 177 -6.03 -1.38 -2.08
CA GLY A 177 -6.67 -1.29 -0.77
C GLY A 177 -6.07 -2.32 0.19
N CYS A 178 -5.95 -3.56 -0.27
CA CYS A 178 -5.37 -4.66 0.50
C CYS A 178 -3.92 -4.96 0.11
N LEU A 179 -3.03 -4.93 1.10
CA LEU A 179 -1.66 -5.41 1.02
C LEU A 179 -1.21 -5.85 2.41
N GLY A 180 -0.92 -7.14 2.62
CA GLY A 180 -0.60 -7.63 3.94
C GLY A 180 0.18 -8.93 3.98
N VAL A 181 0.62 -9.28 5.17
CA VAL A 181 1.26 -10.57 5.51
C VAL A 181 0.35 -11.36 6.46
N ALA A 182 0.62 -12.64 6.66
CA ALA A 182 -0.10 -13.40 7.67
C ALA A 182 0.17 -12.84 9.08
N PRO A 183 -0.86 -12.66 9.93
CA PRO A 183 -0.70 -12.21 11.30
C PRO A 183 0.03 -13.23 12.16
N SER A 184 0.53 -12.78 13.33
CA SER A 184 1.23 -13.62 14.30
C SER A 184 0.28 -14.61 15.01
N GLY A 185 0.86 -15.58 15.72
CA GLY A 185 0.11 -16.46 16.62
C GLY A 185 -0.85 -17.44 15.95
N GLY A 186 -0.77 -17.62 14.63
CA GLY A 186 -1.68 -18.50 13.88
C GLY A 186 -3.08 -17.87 13.69
N GLU A 187 -3.22 -16.57 13.89
CA GLU A 187 -4.48 -15.87 13.65
C GLU A 187 -4.87 -15.94 12.16
N VAL A 188 -6.17 -15.93 11.95
CA VAL A 188 -6.81 -15.82 10.62
C VAL A 188 -7.71 -14.61 10.66
N ARG A 189 -7.42 -13.62 9.82
CA ARG A 189 -8.16 -12.36 9.73
C ARG A 189 -8.85 -12.25 8.38
N SER A 190 -10.11 -11.80 8.38
CA SER A 190 -10.81 -11.45 7.13
C SER A 190 -10.02 -10.40 6.35
N THR A 191 -10.09 -10.47 5.04
CA THR A 191 -9.43 -9.53 4.14
C THR A 191 -9.93 -8.09 4.25
N VAL A 192 -11.09 -7.84 4.84
CA VAL A 192 -11.61 -6.48 5.12
C VAL A 192 -11.05 -5.87 6.42
N VAL A 193 -10.08 -6.51 7.09
CA VAL A 193 -9.52 -6.01 8.36
C VAL A 193 -8.10 -5.50 8.17
N PRO A 194 -7.84 -4.21 8.38
CA PRO A 194 -6.48 -3.69 8.51
C PRO A 194 -5.97 -3.84 9.94
N ASP A 195 -4.65 -4.07 10.11
CA ASP A 195 -3.97 -4.09 11.39
C ASP A 195 -2.45 -3.93 11.17
N ASN A 196 -1.65 -4.25 12.17
CA ASN A 196 -0.18 -4.18 12.14
C ASN A 196 0.48 -5.13 11.11
N PHE A 197 -0.27 -6.03 10.51
CA PHE A 197 0.16 -6.89 9.41
C PHE A 197 -0.11 -6.29 8.01
N GLY A 198 -0.64 -5.08 7.92
CA GLY A 198 -1.21 -4.48 6.72
C GLY A 198 -2.70 -4.79 6.61
N GLY A 199 -3.09 -5.52 5.58
CA GLY A 199 -4.50 -5.87 5.31
C GLY A 199 -5.21 -4.78 4.52
N ASN A 200 -6.48 -4.55 4.82
CA ASN A 200 -7.33 -3.57 4.14
C ASN A 200 -7.06 -2.15 4.63
N MET A 201 -5.91 -1.62 4.25
CA MET A 201 -5.50 -0.28 4.70
C MET A 201 -6.23 0.84 3.98
N ASP A 202 -6.74 0.58 2.79
CA ASP A 202 -7.38 1.55 1.89
C ASP A 202 -6.61 2.87 1.87
N CYS A 203 -5.30 2.71 1.73
CA CYS A 203 -4.38 3.82 1.79
C CYS A 203 -3.94 4.21 0.38
N PRO A 204 -4.31 5.41 -0.14
CA PRO A 204 -3.96 5.85 -1.49
C PRO A 204 -2.45 5.91 -1.77
N GLU A 205 -1.63 5.82 -0.73
CA GLU A 205 -0.17 5.76 -0.89
C GLU A 205 0.37 4.33 -1.10
N VAL A 206 -0.48 3.29 -1.08
CA VAL A 206 -0.13 1.93 -1.54
C VAL A 206 -0.20 1.87 -3.07
N ARG A 207 0.57 2.75 -3.72
CA ARG A 207 0.51 3.04 -5.16
C ARG A 207 1.88 2.96 -5.84
N ALA A 208 1.87 2.96 -7.18
CA ALA A 208 3.08 2.94 -7.97
C ALA A 208 4.05 4.08 -7.61
N GLY A 209 5.35 3.75 -7.55
CA GLY A 209 6.42 4.66 -7.14
C GLY A 209 6.77 4.60 -5.66
N ASN A 210 5.91 4.02 -4.82
CA ASN A 210 6.13 3.88 -3.39
C ASN A 210 6.66 2.47 -3.03
N THR A 211 7.37 2.39 -1.89
CA THR A 211 7.75 1.13 -1.24
C THR A 211 6.98 1.00 0.06
N VAL A 212 6.29 -0.12 0.23
CA VAL A 212 5.58 -0.48 1.46
C VAL A 212 6.43 -1.46 2.27
N TYR A 213 6.58 -1.18 3.55
CA TYR A 213 7.31 -2.01 4.51
C TYR A 213 6.32 -2.69 5.45
N LEU A 214 6.35 -4.01 5.49
CA LEU A 214 5.50 -4.83 6.38
C LEU A 214 6.38 -5.73 7.25
N GLY A 215 6.17 -5.71 8.56
CA GLY A 215 6.88 -6.60 9.48
C GLY A 215 6.49 -8.05 9.25
N VAL A 216 7.49 -8.93 9.11
CA VAL A 216 7.27 -10.37 9.01
C VAL A 216 6.82 -10.93 10.37
N ARG A 217 5.68 -11.59 10.41
CA ARG A 217 5.06 -12.13 11.64
C ARG A 217 5.14 -13.66 11.73
N VAL A 218 5.27 -14.33 10.58
CA VAL A 218 5.40 -15.79 10.47
C VAL A 218 6.48 -16.15 9.46
N PRO A 219 7.09 -17.36 9.52
CA PRO A 219 8.06 -17.79 8.51
C PRO A 219 7.49 -17.69 7.09
N GLY A 220 8.28 -17.09 6.20
CA GLY A 220 7.88 -16.84 4.81
C GLY A 220 6.95 -15.65 4.61
N ALA A 221 6.60 -14.92 5.67
CA ALA A 221 5.70 -13.77 5.68
C ALA A 221 4.26 -14.07 5.21
N LEU A 222 4.08 -14.95 4.24
CA LEU A 222 2.79 -15.29 3.61
C LEU A 222 2.05 -14.04 3.11
N PHE A 223 2.70 -13.34 2.20
CA PHE A 223 2.29 -12.07 1.63
C PHE A 223 1.14 -12.23 0.63
N SER A 224 0.13 -11.37 0.73
CA SER A 224 -1.02 -11.32 -0.19
C SER A 224 -1.38 -9.87 -0.53
N PHE A 225 -2.05 -9.67 -1.66
CA PHE A 225 -2.56 -8.37 -2.10
C PHE A 225 -3.85 -8.54 -2.91
N GLY A 226 -4.66 -7.48 -2.95
CA GLY A 226 -5.92 -7.46 -3.69
C GLY A 226 -6.58 -6.10 -3.60
N ASP A 227 -7.89 -6.07 -3.90
CA ASP A 227 -8.71 -4.90 -3.67
C ASP A 227 -8.19 -3.68 -4.42
N GLY A 228 -8.30 -3.74 -5.76
CA GLY A 228 -7.80 -2.70 -6.64
C GLY A 228 -8.73 -1.49 -6.69
N HIS A 229 -8.26 -0.35 -6.22
CA HIS A 229 -8.97 0.93 -6.28
C HIS A 229 -8.47 1.75 -7.46
N TYR A 230 -9.38 2.21 -8.33
CA TYR A 230 -9.05 3.08 -9.45
C TYR A 230 -9.05 4.56 -9.08
N ALA A 231 -9.87 4.96 -8.11
CA ALA A 231 -9.94 6.28 -7.51
C ALA A 231 -10.69 6.22 -6.17
N MET A 232 -10.26 7.02 -5.20
CA MET A 232 -10.91 7.13 -3.89
C MET A 232 -10.65 8.51 -3.29
N GLY A 233 -11.62 9.05 -2.58
CA GLY A 233 -11.45 10.22 -1.71
C GLY A 233 -11.04 9.81 -0.30
N ASP A 234 -10.42 10.73 0.46
CA ASP A 234 -10.04 10.50 1.85
C ASP A 234 -11.24 10.05 2.69
N GLY A 235 -11.01 9.02 3.51
CA GLY A 235 -11.99 8.46 4.43
C GLY A 235 -12.86 7.35 3.86
N GLU A 236 -12.86 7.14 2.54
CA GLU A 236 -13.67 6.10 1.87
C GLU A 236 -15.13 6.08 2.33
N ILE A 237 -15.70 7.26 2.51
CA ILE A 237 -16.89 7.48 3.35
C ILE A 237 -18.16 6.74 2.93
N ILE A 238 -18.27 6.31 1.68
CA ILE A 238 -19.42 5.53 1.20
C ILE A 238 -19.27 4.02 1.48
N GLY A 239 -18.06 3.56 1.82
CA GLY A 239 -17.73 2.16 2.12
C GLY A 239 -16.99 1.43 1.01
N THR A 240 -16.81 2.07 -0.14
CA THR A 240 -16.01 1.55 -1.26
C THR A 240 -15.35 2.71 -2.01
N ALA A 241 -14.29 2.41 -2.72
CA ALA A 241 -13.69 3.29 -3.72
C ALA A 241 -14.42 3.16 -5.10
N VAL A 242 -13.76 3.56 -6.16
CA VAL A 242 -14.05 3.09 -7.52
C VAL A 242 -13.27 1.78 -7.69
N GLU A 243 -13.92 0.69 -7.34
CA GLU A 243 -13.36 -0.65 -7.28
C GLU A 243 -13.13 -1.26 -8.65
N GLY A 244 -12.10 -2.10 -8.77
CA GLY A 244 -11.90 -2.86 -10.00
C GLY A 244 -10.71 -3.79 -9.96
N ALA A 245 -10.75 -4.83 -10.78
CA ALA A 245 -9.64 -5.73 -10.98
C ALA A 245 -8.39 -4.98 -11.45
N MET A 246 -7.21 -5.37 -10.96
CA MET A 246 -5.95 -4.63 -11.14
C MET A 246 -4.88 -5.51 -11.77
N ASN A 247 -4.19 -4.99 -12.79
CA ASN A 247 -2.90 -5.54 -13.22
C ASN A 247 -1.81 -4.96 -12.30
N VAL A 248 -1.03 -5.83 -11.69
CA VAL A 248 -0.12 -5.50 -10.60
C VAL A 248 1.30 -5.90 -10.94
N THR A 249 2.26 -4.99 -10.79
CA THR A 249 3.68 -5.31 -10.85
C THR A 249 4.37 -4.80 -9.59
N LEU A 250 4.97 -5.72 -8.85
CA LEU A 250 5.67 -5.46 -7.58
C LEU A 250 7.09 -6.01 -7.64
N THR A 251 8.03 -5.39 -6.92
CA THR A 251 9.26 -6.06 -6.49
C THR A 251 9.15 -6.33 -4.99
N VAL A 252 9.34 -7.60 -4.62
CA VAL A 252 9.28 -8.05 -3.23
C VAL A 252 10.68 -8.35 -2.72
N ASP A 253 11.14 -7.57 -1.75
CA ASP A 253 12.47 -7.71 -1.15
C ASP A 253 12.37 -7.93 0.36
N LEU A 254 13.49 -8.26 1.01
CA LEU A 254 13.57 -8.64 2.40
C LEU A 254 14.67 -7.88 3.13
N VAL A 255 14.32 -7.19 4.20
CA VAL A 255 15.26 -6.54 5.12
C VAL A 255 15.40 -7.40 6.37
N LYS A 256 16.55 -8.03 6.52
CA LYS A 256 16.84 -8.95 7.62
C LYS A 256 17.10 -8.22 8.93
N GLY A 257 16.61 -8.80 10.02
CA GLY A 257 16.91 -8.38 11.40
C GLY A 257 16.45 -6.96 11.75
N ARG A 258 15.49 -6.42 11.00
CA ARG A 258 14.88 -5.12 11.26
C ARG A 258 13.38 -5.26 11.26
N GLU A 259 12.78 -5.17 12.42
CA GLU A 259 11.33 -5.23 12.57
C GLU A 259 10.67 -3.91 12.21
N THR A 260 9.57 -3.99 11.47
CA THR A 260 8.64 -2.88 11.24
C THR A 260 7.35 -3.18 11.98
N PRO A 261 7.05 -2.46 13.09
CA PRO A 261 5.92 -2.81 13.96
C PRO A 261 4.56 -2.51 13.34
N TRP A 262 4.47 -1.47 12.52
CA TRP A 262 3.29 -1.04 11.76
C TRP A 262 3.66 -0.80 10.31
N PRO A 263 2.69 -0.87 9.35
CA PRO A 263 3.00 -0.60 7.95
C PRO A 263 3.59 0.78 7.75
N ARG A 264 4.71 0.85 7.04
CA ARG A 264 5.38 2.09 6.66
C ARG A 264 5.43 2.20 5.15
N ILE A 265 5.35 3.40 4.62
CA ILE A 265 5.43 3.67 3.19
C ILE A 265 6.48 4.75 2.96
N GLU A 266 7.26 4.59 1.92
CA GLU A 266 8.35 5.52 1.62
C GLU A 266 8.51 5.70 0.10
N ASN A 267 8.84 6.92 -0.30
CA ASN A 267 9.31 7.25 -1.64
C ASN A 267 10.46 8.27 -1.55
N ALA A 268 10.85 8.89 -2.66
CA ALA A 268 11.93 9.88 -2.67
C ALA A 268 11.62 11.10 -1.79
N GLU A 269 10.35 11.47 -1.65
CA GLU A 269 9.92 12.72 -1.02
C GLU A 269 9.37 12.54 0.40
N TRP A 270 8.75 11.40 0.69
CA TRP A 270 7.92 11.20 1.88
C TRP A 270 8.34 10.00 2.71
N MET A 271 8.21 10.14 4.02
CA MET A 271 8.09 9.07 5.00
C MET A 271 6.65 9.04 5.50
N MET A 272 6.05 7.85 5.57
CA MET A 272 4.64 7.68 5.88
C MET A 272 4.44 6.44 6.76
N SER A 273 3.66 6.57 7.82
CA SER A 273 3.29 5.47 8.72
C SER A 273 1.79 5.29 8.74
N VAL A 274 1.32 4.05 8.67
CA VAL A 274 -0.10 3.70 8.67
C VAL A 274 -0.45 3.09 10.01
N GLY A 275 -1.45 3.65 10.67
CA GLY A 275 -2.00 3.09 11.91
C GLY A 275 -3.44 2.65 11.70
N ALA A 276 -3.79 1.49 12.27
CA ALA A 276 -5.16 0.99 12.26
C ALA A 276 -5.70 0.86 13.69
N GLY A 277 -6.98 1.14 13.86
CA GLY A 277 -7.64 1.07 15.16
C GLY A 277 -9.06 1.65 15.15
N ARG A 278 -9.81 1.34 16.20
CA ARG A 278 -11.14 1.89 16.42
C ARG A 278 -11.30 2.14 17.93
N PRO A 279 -11.64 3.36 18.34
CA PRO A 279 -12.06 4.52 17.56
C PRO A 279 -10.93 5.17 16.73
N LEU A 280 -11.29 6.15 15.88
CA LEU A 280 -10.37 6.77 14.89
C LEU A 280 -9.13 7.41 15.53
N GLU A 281 -9.28 8.01 16.70
CA GLU A 281 -8.16 8.61 17.44
C GLU A 281 -7.10 7.59 17.88
N ASP A 282 -7.46 6.32 18.04
CA ASP A 282 -6.49 5.27 18.37
C ASP A 282 -5.70 4.87 17.12
N ALA A 283 -6.33 4.80 15.94
CA ALA A 283 -5.62 4.66 14.67
C ALA A 283 -4.60 5.79 14.48
N ALA A 284 -5.01 7.03 14.73
CA ALA A 284 -4.12 8.18 14.64
C ALA A 284 -2.95 8.09 15.63
N ARG A 285 -3.22 7.75 16.92
CA ARG A 285 -2.16 7.57 17.94
C ARG A 285 -1.13 6.52 17.54
N VAL A 286 -1.59 5.41 16.97
CA VAL A 286 -0.71 4.35 16.48
C VAL A 286 0.21 4.88 15.38
N ALA A 287 -0.35 5.54 14.35
CA ALA A 287 0.42 6.09 13.23
C ALA A 287 1.43 7.16 13.68
N PHE A 288 1.03 8.07 14.57
CA PHE A 288 1.93 9.08 15.12
C PHE A 288 3.05 8.47 15.96
N LYS A 289 2.74 7.50 16.83
CA LYS A 289 3.74 6.81 17.64
C LYS A 289 4.78 6.11 16.78
N ASP A 290 4.34 5.40 15.74
CA ASP A 290 5.27 4.74 14.83
C ASP A 290 6.11 5.75 14.04
N MET A 291 5.52 6.86 13.56
CA MET A 291 6.25 7.93 12.89
C MET A 291 7.32 8.56 13.80
N ILE A 292 7.01 8.83 15.07
CA ILE A 292 7.99 9.35 16.04
C ILE A 292 9.16 8.37 16.20
N THR A 293 8.85 7.08 16.35
CA THR A 293 9.86 6.03 16.43
C THR A 293 10.73 6.00 15.17
N TRP A 294 10.12 6.07 14.00
CA TRP A 294 10.86 6.05 12.73
C TRP A 294 11.73 7.29 12.51
N VAL A 295 11.27 8.47 12.91
CA VAL A 295 12.09 9.69 12.90
C VAL A 295 13.30 9.54 13.82
N ARG A 296 13.12 9.00 15.02
CA ARG A 296 14.24 8.71 15.95
C ARG A 296 15.27 7.74 15.34
N GLU A 297 14.80 6.67 14.71
CA GLU A 297 15.65 5.69 14.02
C GLU A 297 16.50 6.35 12.91
N LYS A 298 15.93 7.32 12.20
CA LYS A 298 16.60 8.01 11.08
C LYS A 298 17.54 9.12 11.52
N THR A 299 17.24 9.81 12.62
CA THR A 299 17.91 11.07 12.99
C THR A 299 18.74 10.97 14.27
N GLY A 300 18.45 10.03 15.15
CA GLY A 300 19.02 9.96 16.50
C GLY A 300 18.46 10.96 17.50
N LEU A 301 17.37 11.66 17.18
CA LEU A 301 16.71 12.57 18.11
C LEU A 301 16.25 11.87 19.39
N ALA A 302 16.31 12.58 20.51
CA ALA A 302 15.65 12.17 21.75
C ALA A 302 14.12 12.06 21.53
N GLU A 303 13.46 11.30 22.37
CA GLU A 303 12.04 10.99 22.16
C GLU A 303 11.14 12.24 22.14
N MET A 304 11.33 13.15 23.09
CA MET A 304 10.53 14.36 23.18
C MET A 304 10.82 15.34 22.04
N ASP A 305 12.08 15.39 21.56
CA ASP A 305 12.43 16.23 20.41
C ASP A 305 11.85 15.66 19.10
N ALA A 306 11.84 14.34 18.94
CA ALA A 306 11.19 13.70 17.81
C ALA A 306 9.67 13.87 17.86
N TYR A 307 9.07 13.83 19.05
CA TYR A 307 7.64 14.08 19.24
C TYR A 307 7.28 15.50 18.84
N GLU A 308 8.03 16.51 19.34
CA GLU A 308 7.84 17.90 18.94
C GLU A 308 8.03 18.10 17.45
N PHE A 309 9.09 17.53 16.86
CA PHE A 309 9.33 17.60 15.43
C PHE A 309 8.15 17.04 14.61
N VAL A 310 7.66 15.85 14.96
CA VAL A 310 6.51 15.20 14.29
C VAL A 310 5.26 16.06 14.45
N SER A 311 4.99 16.58 15.64
CA SER A 311 3.84 17.46 15.93
C SER A 311 3.75 18.66 14.98
N GLN A 312 4.88 19.28 14.67
CA GLN A 312 4.89 20.50 13.86
C GLN A 312 4.95 20.24 12.35
N ASN A 313 5.40 19.04 11.92
CA ASN A 313 5.70 18.76 10.51
C ASN A 313 4.77 17.77 9.83
N ALA A 314 4.06 16.93 10.60
CA ALA A 314 3.25 15.86 10.02
C ALA A 314 1.92 16.36 9.42
N ARG A 315 1.40 15.55 8.50
CA ARG A 315 0.02 15.59 8.01
C ARG A 315 -0.58 14.21 8.26
N ALA A 316 -1.86 14.18 8.62
CA ALA A 316 -2.54 12.93 9.03
C ALA A 316 -3.91 12.79 8.35
N PRO A 317 -3.99 12.51 7.03
CA PRO A 317 -5.25 12.19 6.40
C PRO A 317 -5.85 10.89 6.97
N ILE A 318 -7.17 10.84 7.06
CA ILE A 318 -7.93 9.62 7.28
C ILE A 318 -7.96 8.87 5.95
N THR A 319 -7.43 7.65 5.89
CA THR A 319 -7.46 6.87 4.65
C THR A 319 -8.80 6.19 4.47
N GLN A 320 -9.33 5.51 5.50
CA GLN A 320 -10.70 5.01 5.54
C GLN A 320 -11.26 5.07 6.98
N MET A 321 -12.59 5.18 7.09
CA MET A 321 -13.31 5.15 8.35
C MET A 321 -14.61 4.33 8.26
N VAL A 322 -14.54 3.19 7.59
CA VAL A 322 -15.66 2.31 7.28
C VAL A 322 -15.45 0.88 7.72
N ASP A 323 -14.23 0.40 7.67
CA ASP A 323 -13.82 -0.95 8.01
C ASP A 323 -13.93 -1.29 9.51
N PRO A 324 -13.78 -2.59 9.89
CA PRO A 324 -13.75 -3.00 11.30
C PRO A 324 -12.70 -2.27 12.13
N GLN A 325 -11.56 -1.89 11.54
CA GLN A 325 -10.58 -0.95 12.07
C GLN A 325 -10.44 0.23 11.10
N TYR A 326 -10.44 1.45 11.62
CA TYR A 326 -10.19 2.65 10.81
C TYR A 326 -8.71 2.81 10.53
N THR A 327 -8.36 3.51 9.46
CA THR A 327 -6.96 3.68 9.06
C THR A 327 -6.59 5.15 8.92
N VAL A 328 -5.47 5.54 9.51
CA VAL A 328 -4.89 6.89 9.43
C VAL A 328 -3.47 6.80 8.90
N LEU A 329 -3.15 7.63 7.94
CA LEU A 329 -1.80 7.83 7.43
C LEU A 329 -1.17 9.06 8.09
N VAL A 330 -0.01 8.90 8.72
CA VAL A 330 0.83 10.03 9.13
C VAL A 330 2.00 10.16 8.16
N ARG A 331 2.22 11.34 7.58
CA ARG A 331 3.29 11.58 6.61
C ARG A 331 4.10 12.83 6.91
N ILE A 332 5.41 12.75 6.64
CA ILE A 332 6.36 13.87 6.78
C ILE A 332 7.21 13.96 5.51
N PRO A 333 7.41 15.15 4.92
CA PRO A 333 8.33 15.30 3.80
C PRO A 333 9.77 15.13 4.26
N LYS A 334 10.55 14.30 3.57
CA LYS A 334 11.96 14.03 3.90
C LYS A 334 12.83 15.28 3.91
N SER A 335 12.47 16.27 3.11
CA SER A 335 13.16 17.58 3.07
C SER A 335 13.10 18.36 4.39
N ARG A 336 12.20 17.97 5.30
CA ARG A 336 12.10 18.59 6.62
C ARG A 336 12.81 17.83 7.72
N LEU A 337 13.33 16.62 7.43
CA LEU A 337 14.04 15.85 8.45
C LEU A 337 15.20 16.67 9.01
N PRO A 338 15.37 16.70 10.33
CA PRO A 338 16.46 17.48 10.95
C PRO A 338 17.81 16.90 10.54
N VAL A 339 18.75 17.79 10.31
CA VAL A 339 20.16 17.47 10.06
C VAL A 339 20.98 17.77 11.31
N ALA A 340 21.99 16.96 11.59
CA ALA A 340 22.90 17.26 12.69
C ALA A 340 23.64 18.57 12.38
N PHE A 341 23.63 19.51 13.33
CA PHE A 341 24.50 20.67 13.24
C PHE A 341 25.96 20.19 13.37
N ALA A 342 26.81 20.62 12.46
CA ALA A 342 28.26 20.47 12.65
C ALA A 342 28.62 21.19 13.97
N ALA A 343 29.24 20.49 14.90
CA ALA A 343 29.73 21.12 16.13
C ALA A 343 30.60 22.31 15.73
N ALA A 344 30.27 23.51 16.25
CA ALA A 344 31.16 24.66 16.08
C ALA A 344 32.55 24.24 16.56
N PRO A 345 33.66 24.57 15.82
CA PRO A 345 34.96 24.24 16.29
C PRO A 345 35.12 24.86 17.68
N ALA A 346 35.52 24.02 18.67
CA ALA A 346 35.75 24.47 20.03
C ALA A 346 36.73 25.65 19.95
N GLY A 347 36.25 26.84 20.31
CA GLY A 347 37.05 28.05 20.31
C GLY A 347 38.29 27.81 21.15
N ARG A 348 39.45 28.13 20.58
CA ARG A 348 40.73 28.14 21.27
C ARG A 348 40.78 29.25 22.29
#